data_51ad655bb15463726e851390a0ed7d7c
#
_entry.id   51ad655bb15463726e851390a0ed7d7c
#
_cell.length_a   1.000
_cell.length_b   1.000
_cell.length_c   1.000
_cell.angle_alpha   90.00
_cell.angle_beta   90.00
_cell.angle_gamma   90.00
#
_symmetry.space_group_name_H-M   'P 1'
#
loop_
_entity.id
_entity.type
_entity.pdbx_description
1 polymer ?
#
loop_
_entity_poly.entity_id
_entity_poly.type
_entity_poly.pdbx_seq_one_letter_code
_entity_poly.pdbx_strand_id
1 'polypeptide(L)'
;MVCNKMLGGTDMTRTNAREIAIHFTFELSFSNLSADELLNEFFNREYFALLGEEEPIYAEFPNEKQRAYICNLVCGAFEHGAELDGYIEKYAVGWKFSRIGRVAAAIMRVAMYEILYMPDVPNAAAINDAVEIAKNYEGEETVKFINGILGSFVRGEHIPDPASPVLTEET
;
A
#
# COMPACT_ATOMS: atom_id res chain seq x y z
N MET A 1 -37.06 19.13 18.95
CA MET A 1 -36.49 19.33 17.60
C MET A 1 -34.97 19.38 17.73
N VAL A 2 -34.31 18.28 17.58
CA VAL A 2 -32.86 18.21 17.66
C VAL A 2 -32.34 18.13 16.23
N CYS A 3 -31.76 19.22 15.77
CA CYS A 3 -31.12 19.33 14.48
C CYS A 3 -29.87 18.44 14.49
N ASN A 4 -29.99 17.26 13.89
CA ASN A 4 -28.87 16.35 13.68
C ASN A 4 -27.97 16.96 12.59
N LYS A 5 -26.98 17.76 13.02
CA LYS A 5 -25.87 18.14 12.17
C LYS A 5 -25.10 16.86 11.85
N MET A 6 -25.40 16.27 10.71
CA MET A 6 -24.48 15.34 10.07
C MET A 6 -23.20 16.12 9.81
N LEU A 7 -22.21 15.92 10.68
CA LEU A 7 -20.82 16.22 10.37
C LEU A 7 -20.48 15.32 9.19
N GLY A 8 -20.37 15.92 8.01
CA GLY A 8 -19.84 15.26 6.83
C GLY A 8 -18.41 14.87 7.14
N GLY A 9 -18.19 13.63 7.54
CA GLY A 9 -16.88 13.04 7.58
C GLY A 9 -16.33 13.10 6.16
N THR A 10 -15.17 13.68 5.99
CA THR A 10 -14.42 13.55 4.75
C THR A 10 -14.09 12.09 4.57
N ASP A 11 -14.58 11.50 3.51
CA ASP A 11 -14.37 10.08 3.22
C ASP A 11 -12.84 9.82 3.15
N MET A 12 -12.34 8.77 3.83
CA MET A 12 -10.92 8.40 3.84
C MET A 12 -10.38 8.36 2.41
N THR A 13 -9.28 9.03 2.15
CA THR A 13 -8.67 9.03 0.82
C THR A 13 -8.06 7.68 0.48
N ARG A 14 -7.91 7.40 -0.81
CA ARG A 14 -7.23 6.17 -1.25
C ARG A 14 -5.77 6.14 -0.81
N THR A 15 -5.11 7.29 -0.76
CA THR A 15 -3.74 7.43 -0.24
C THR A 15 -3.68 7.04 1.24
N ASN A 16 -4.61 7.51 2.09
CA ASN A 16 -4.67 7.10 3.50
C ASN A 16 -4.94 5.60 3.65
N ALA A 17 -5.81 5.03 2.82
CA ALA A 17 -6.07 3.59 2.83
C ALA A 17 -4.83 2.77 2.45
N ARG A 18 -4.03 3.22 1.49
CA ARG A 18 -2.73 2.61 1.16
C ARG A 18 -1.74 2.70 2.31
N GLU A 19 -1.65 3.87 2.95
CA GLU A 19 -0.76 4.07 4.08
C GLU A 19 -1.13 3.16 5.25
N ILE A 20 -2.41 3.01 5.56
CA ILE A 20 -2.92 2.04 6.55
C ILE A 20 -2.54 0.60 6.13
N ALA A 21 -2.71 0.23 4.87
CA ALA A 21 -2.32 -1.10 4.39
C ALA A 21 -0.81 -1.36 4.53
N ILE A 22 0.01 -0.34 4.30
CA ILE A 22 1.47 -0.41 4.51
C ILE A 22 1.79 -0.62 5.99
N HIS A 23 1.14 0.11 6.91
CA HIS A 23 1.31 -0.09 8.35
C HIS A 23 0.98 -1.53 8.75
N PHE A 24 -0.14 -2.08 8.29
CA PHE A 24 -0.54 -3.43 8.63
C PHE A 24 0.40 -4.48 8.01
N THR A 25 0.87 -4.25 6.79
CA THR A 25 1.87 -5.11 6.15
C THR A 25 3.20 -5.09 6.90
N PHE A 26 3.60 -3.93 7.41
CA PHE A 26 4.78 -3.79 8.26
C PHE A 26 4.61 -4.54 9.59
N GLU A 27 3.50 -4.32 10.31
CA GLU A 27 3.20 -5.01 11.57
C GLU A 27 3.17 -6.53 11.40
N LEU A 28 2.58 -7.01 10.31
CA LEU A 28 2.50 -8.42 10.00
C LEU A 28 3.88 -9.06 9.85
N SER A 29 4.89 -8.29 9.44
CA SER A 29 6.28 -8.77 9.31
C SER A 29 6.96 -9.10 10.65
N PHE A 30 6.41 -8.66 11.77
CA PHE A 30 6.88 -8.94 13.14
C PHE A 30 5.92 -9.83 13.94
N SER A 31 4.72 -10.01 13.43
CA SER A 31 3.66 -10.76 14.11
C SER A 31 3.75 -12.25 13.76
N ASN A 32 3.29 -13.09 14.69
CA ASN A 32 3.00 -14.50 14.43
C ASN A 32 1.53 -14.73 14.03
N LEU A 33 0.75 -13.66 13.90
CA LEU A 33 -0.65 -13.70 13.48
C LEU A 33 -0.75 -13.93 11.97
N SER A 34 -1.83 -14.54 11.55
CA SER A 34 -2.23 -14.51 10.13
C SER A 34 -2.70 -13.09 9.75
N ALA A 35 -2.77 -12.81 8.45
CA ALA A 35 -3.29 -11.53 7.97
C ALA A 35 -4.72 -11.27 8.45
N ASP A 36 -5.58 -12.30 8.44
CA ASP A 36 -6.97 -12.18 8.90
C ASP A 36 -7.07 -11.87 10.39
N GLU A 37 -6.27 -12.52 11.23
CA GLU A 37 -6.24 -12.27 12.67
C GLU A 37 -5.80 -10.84 12.97
N LEU A 38 -4.73 -10.38 12.34
CA LEU A 38 -4.22 -9.02 12.49
C LEU A 38 -5.25 -7.99 12.03
N LEU A 39 -5.87 -8.18 10.87
CA LEU A 39 -6.88 -7.28 10.34
C LEU A 39 -8.13 -7.20 11.23
N ASN A 40 -8.55 -8.32 11.80
CA ASN A 40 -9.67 -8.35 12.76
C ASN A 40 -9.35 -7.56 14.04
N GLU A 41 -8.12 -7.64 14.53
CA GLU A 41 -7.68 -6.81 15.66
C GLU A 41 -7.71 -5.32 15.31
N PHE A 42 -7.09 -4.93 14.20
CA PHE A 42 -7.01 -3.52 13.79
C PHE A 42 -8.36 -2.91 13.44
N PHE A 43 -9.29 -3.66 12.87
CA PHE A 43 -10.63 -3.17 12.57
C PHE A 43 -11.62 -3.27 13.75
N ASN A 44 -11.14 -3.59 14.96
CA ASN A 44 -11.91 -3.32 16.16
C ASN A 44 -12.08 -1.79 16.32
N ARG A 45 -13.33 -1.33 16.43
CA ARG A 45 -13.63 0.12 16.42
C ARG A 45 -13.01 0.87 17.60
N GLU A 46 -12.96 0.25 18.77
CA GLU A 46 -12.37 0.86 19.96
C GLU A 46 -10.85 0.97 19.81
N TYR A 47 -10.21 -0.08 19.33
CA TYR A 47 -8.77 -0.09 19.07
C TYR A 47 -8.38 0.89 17.96
N PHE A 48 -9.12 0.92 16.87
CA PHE A 48 -8.87 1.85 15.77
C PHE A 48 -9.02 3.32 16.20
N ALA A 49 -9.99 3.61 17.08
CA ALA A 49 -10.18 4.95 17.63
C ALA A 49 -9.00 5.37 18.52
N LEU A 50 -8.42 4.43 19.30
CA LEU A 50 -7.21 4.71 20.09
C LEU A 50 -6.00 5.03 19.20
N LEU A 51 -5.82 4.31 18.10
CA LEU A 51 -4.78 4.64 17.12
C LEU A 51 -4.97 6.03 16.53
N GLY A 52 -6.22 6.46 16.30
CA GLY A 52 -6.56 7.78 15.78
C GLY A 52 -6.24 8.95 16.72
N GLU A 53 -6.04 8.69 18.01
CA GLU A 53 -5.59 9.71 18.98
C GLU A 53 -4.09 10.05 18.78
N GLU A 54 -3.31 9.10 18.30
CA GLU A 54 -1.86 9.26 18.11
C GLU A 54 -1.50 9.57 16.65
N GLU A 55 -2.17 8.90 15.70
CA GLU A 55 -1.85 8.95 14.28
C GLU A 55 -3.04 9.42 13.43
N PRO A 56 -2.95 10.57 12.75
CA PRO A 56 -4.05 11.16 11.99
C PRO A 56 -4.64 10.27 10.90
N ILE A 57 -3.88 9.33 10.35
CA ILE A 57 -4.37 8.41 9.31
C ILE A 57 -5.47 7.47 9.82
N TYR A 58 -5.55 7.26 11.14
CA TYR A 58 -6.60 6.46 11.79
C TYR A 58 -7.75 7.31 12.34
N ALA A 59 -7.79 8.62 12.07
CA ALA A 59 -8.84 9.51 12.58
C ALA A 59 -10.25 9.13 12.12
N GLU A 60 -10.37 8.53 10.95
CA GLU A 60 -11.64 8.09 10.39
C GLU A 60 -11.66 6.57 10.20
N PHE A 61 -12.66 5.92 10.80
CA PHE A 61 -12.85 4.47 10.60
C PHE A 61 -13.30 4.20 9.16
N PRO A 62 -12.60 3.32 8.42
CA PRO A 62 -12.90 3.07 7.02
C PRO A 62 -14.28 2.47 6.83
N ASN A 63 -14.98 2.88 5.77
CA ASN A 63 -16.22 2.26 5.34
C ASN A 63 -15.96 0.84 4.79
N GLU A 64 -17.03 0.11 4.47
CA GLU A 64 -16.93 -1.29 4.00
C GLU A 64 -16.05 -1.43 2.75
N LYS A 65 -16.20 -0.53 1.77
CA LYS A 65 -15.42 -0.52 0.53
C LYS A 65 -13.92 -0.26 0.79
N GLN A 66 -13.63 0.69 1.67
CA GLN A 66 -12.27 1.03 2.07
C GLN A 66 -11.61 -0.11 2.86
N ARG A 67 -12.35 -0.75 3.77
CA ARG A 67 -11.86 -1.94 4.47
C ARG A 67 -11.55 -3.09 3.52
N ALA A 68 -12.46 -3.37 2.58
CA ALA A 68 -12.22 -4.40 1.57
C ALA A 68 -10.96 -4.12 0.74
N TYR A 69 -10.73 -2.87 0.37
CA TYR A 69 -9.52 -2.45 -0.33
C TYR A 69 -8.25 -2.65 0.53
N ILE A 70 -8.26 -2.21 1.78
CA ILE A 70 -7.14 -2.41 2.71
C ILE A 70 -6.86 -3.90 2.92
N CYS A 71 -7.91 -4.70 3.18
CA CYS A 71 -7.78 -6.15 3.36
C CYS A 71 -7.15 -6.81 2.12
N ASN A 72 -7.60 -6.44 0.91
CA ASN A 72 -7.05 -6.98 -0.33
C ASN A 72 -5.56 -6.67 -0.46
N LEU A 73 -5.13 -5.45 -0.18
CA LEU A 73 -3.72 -5.06 -0.21
C LEU A 73 -2.88 -5.83 0.82
N VAL A 74 -3.35 -5.93 2.07
CA VAL A 74 -2.60 -6.59 3.15
C VAL A 74 -2.50 -8.10 2.93
N CYS A 75 -3.64 -8.76 2.69
CA CYS A 75 -3.66 -10.20 2.44
C CYS A 75 -2.87 -10.55 1.18
N GLY A 76 -3.06 -9.80 0.11
CA GLY A 76 -2.36 -10.03 -1.14
C GLY A 76 -0.85 -9.82 -1.02
N ALA A 77 -0.41 -8.75 -0.38
CA ALA A 77 1.01 -8.52 -0.13
C ALA A 77 1.64 -9.62 0.75
N PHE A 78 0.87 -10.19 1.67
CA PHE A 78 1.31 -11.31 2.51
C PHE A 78 1.38 -12.62 1.73
N GLU A 79 0.32 -12.99 1.02
CA GLU A 79 0.23 -14.23 0.25
C GLU A 79 1.26 -14.29 -0.88
N HIS A 80 1.51 -13.16 -1.53
CA HIS A 80 2.50 -13.02 -2.60
C HIS A 80 3.87 -12.56 -2.12
N GLY A 81 4.12 -12.56 -0.82
CA GLY A 81 5.34 -12.00 -0.22
C GLY A 81 6.64 -12.50 -0.86
N ALA A 82 6.77 -13.80 -1.09
CA ALA A 82 7.98 -14.39 -1.70
C ALA A 82 8.17 -13.93 -3.17
N GLU A 83 7.10 -13.82 -3.93
CA GLU A 83 7.11 -13.31 -5.31
C GLU A 83 7.53 -11.85 -5.33
N LEU A 84 6.90 -11.02 -4.49
CA LEU A 84 7.17 -9.59 -4.40
C LEU A 84 8.61 -9.31 -3.95
N ASP A 85 9.11 -10.07 -2.97
CA ASP A 85 10.51 -9.99 -2.55
C ASP A 85 11.48 -10.36 -3.68
N GLY A 86 11.11 -11.34 -4.50
CA GLY A 86 11.87 -11.71 -5.69
C GLY A 86 11.98 -10.57 -6.71
N TYR A 87 10.90 -9.80 -6.92
CA TYR A 87 10.96 -8.61 -7.76
C TYR A 87 11.81 -7.50 -7.13
N ILE A 88 11.67 -7.27 -5.82
CA ILE A 88 12.51 -6.29 -5.12
C ILE A 88 14.00 -6.64 -5.29
N GLU A 89 14.38 -7.89 -5.06
CA GLU A 89 15.76 -8.35 -5.25
C GLU A 89 16.26 -8.20 -6.69
N LYS A 90 15.41 -8.55 -7.65
CA LYS A 90 15.73 -8.46 -9.09
C LYS A 90 16.07 -7.04 -9.52
N TYR A 91 15.36 -6.05 -9.00
CA TYR A 91 15.52 -4.65 -9.39
C TYR A 91 16.38 -3.81 -8.44
N ALA A 92 16.69 -4.32 -7.25
CA ALA A 92 17.59 -3.71 -6.29
C ALA A 92 19.06 -3.99 -6.62
N VAL A 93 19.51 -3.58 -7.79
CA VAL A 93 20.86 -3.87 -8.27
C VAL A 93 21.93 -3.34 -7.28
N GLY A 94 22.79 -4.24 -6.80
CA GLY A 94 23.84 -3.91 -5.84
C GLY A 94 23.41 -3.88 -4.37
N TRP A 95 22.15 -4.15 -4.07
CA TRP A 95 21.61 -4.24 -2.71
C TRP A 95 21.17 -5.67 -2.37
N LYS A 96 21.54 -6.13 -1.19
CA LYS A 96 20.97 -7.37 -0.67
C LYS A 96 19.63 -7.05 0.00
N PHE A 97 18.61 -7.87 -0.26
CA PHE A 97 17.27 -7.72 0.36
C PHE A 97 17.36 -7.60 1.89
N SER A 98 18.27 -8.33 2.53
CA SER A 98 18.49 -8.27 3.97
C SER A 98 18.96 -6.89 4.50
N ARG A 99 19.38 -5.98 3.62
CA ARG A 99 19.76 -4.60 3.95
C ARG A 99 18.67 -3.58 3.67
N ILE A 100 17.59 -4.00 3.02
CA ILE A 100 16.43 -3.14 2.77
C ILE A 100 15.63 -3.03 4.08
N GLY A 101 15.35 -1.80 4.49
CA GLY A 101 14.54 -1.54 5.68
C GLY A 101 13.15 -2.16 5.55
N ARG A 102 12.58 -2.64 6.65
CA ARG A 102 11.27 -3.31 6.64
C ARG A 102 10.12 -2.39 6.23
N VAL A 103 10.21 -1.10 6.55
CA VAL A 103 9.24 -0.10 6.09
C VAL A 103 9.30 0.04 4.57
N ALA A 104 10.50 0.21 4.02
CA ALA A 104 10.71 0.28 2.57
C ALA A 104 10.21 -0.99 1.86
N ALA A 105 10.47 -2.17 2.43
CA ALA A 105 9.97 -3.44 1.91
C ALA A 105 8.43 -3.51 1.93
N ALA A 106 7.79 -3.09 3.03
CA ALA A 106 6.33 -3.05 3.13
C ALA A 106 5.71 -2.11 2.09
N ILE A 107 6.27 -0.91 1.91
CA ILE A 107 5.84 0.05 0.90
C ILE A 107 5.92 -0.56 -0.51
N MET A 108 7.05 -1.16 -0.85
CA MET A 108 7.24 -1.75 -2.18
C MET A 108 6.35 -2.97 -2.41
N ARG A 109 6.17 -3.85 -1.42
CA ARG A 109 5.26 -5.01 -1.51
C ARG A 109 3.82 -4.58 -1.80
N VAL A 110 3.30 -3.61 -1.05
CA VAL A 110 1.93 -3.10 -1.25
C VAL A 110 1.79 -2.48 -2.65
N ALA A 111 2.73 -1.62 -3.06
CA ALA A 111 2.70 -0.99 -4.38
C ALA A 111 2.79 -2.01 -5.52
N MET A 112 3.71 -2.97 -5.44
CA MET A 112 3.87 -4.01 -6.47
C MET A 112 2.65 -4.93 -6.54
N TYR A 113 2.07 -5.31 -5.39
CA TYR A 113 0.85 -6.09 -5.38
C TYR A 113 -0.30 -5.34 -6.07
N GLU A 114 -0.49 -4.06 -5.75
CA GLU A 114 -1.53 -3.24 -6.37
C GLU A 114 -1.34 -3.16 -7.90
N ILE A 115 -0.11 -2.94 -8.34
CA ILE A 115 0.24 -2.86 -9.77
C ILE A 115 -0.02 -4.19 -10.50
N LEU A 116 0.29 -5.33 -9.88
CA LEU A 116 0.14 -6.66 -10.51
C LEU A 116 -1.30 -7.16 -10.50
N TYR A 117 -2.02 -6.95 -9.40
CA TYR A 117 -3.27 -7.65 -9.11
C TYR A 117 -4.51 -6.76 -9.06
N MET A 118 -4.35 -5.45 -9.20
CA MET A 118 -5.45 -4.49 -9.20
C MET A 118 -5.47 -3.67 -10.50
N PRO A 119 -5.98 -4.26 -11.59
CA PRO A 119 -5.84 -3.69 -12.94
C PRO A 119 -6.56 -2.36 -13.15
N ASP A 120 -7.45 -1.97 -12.24
CA ASP A 120 -8.15 -0.68 -12.31
C ASP A 120 -7.32 0.49 -11.77
N VAL A 121 -6.15 0.21 -11.18
CA VAL A 121 -5.26 1.23 -10.60
C VAL A 121 -4.16 1.58 -11.58
N PRO A 122 -4.04 2.86 -12.01
CA PRO A 122 -2.93 3.28 -12.84
C PRO A 122 -1.57 3.05 -12.14
N ASN A 123 -0.60 2.50 -12.87
CA ASN A 123 0.73 2.22 -12.34
C ASN A 123 1.38 3.46 -11.74
N ALA A 124 1.25 4.61 -12.41
CA ALA A 124 1.77 5.89 -11.94
C ALA A 124 1.15 6.32 -10.61
N ALA A 125 -0.15 6.07 -10.39
CA ALA A 125 -0.81 6.41 -9.14
C ALA A 125 -0.27 5.57 -7.97
N ALA A 126 -0.11 4.26 -8.16
CA ALA A 126 0.46 3.38 -7.15
C ALA A 126 1.91 3.76 -6.80
N ILE A 127 2.73 4.07 -7.80
CA ILE A 127 4.14 4.48 -7.60
C ILE A 127 4.21 5.85 -6.90
N ASN A 128 3.45 6.84 -7.37
CA ASN A 128 3.47 8.19 -6.80
C ASN A 128 3.04 8.18 -5.33
N ASP A 129 1.98 7.47 -5.00
CA ASP A 129 1.52 7.37 -3.61
C ASP A 129 2.53 6.63 -2.73
N ALA A 130 3.13 5.54 -3.21
CA ALA A 130 4.19 4.83 -2.49
C ALA A 130 5.38 5.76 -2.18
N VAL A 131 5.80 6.58 -3.14
CA VAL A 131 6.89 7.54 -2.97
C VAL A 131 6.51 8.65 -1.99
N GLU A 132 5.29 9.20 -2.07
CA GLU A 132 4.82 10.24 -1.16
C GLU A 132 4.69 9.70 0.29
N ILE A 133 4.16 8.50 0.46
CA ILE A 133 4.09 7.84 1.77
C ILE A 133 5.50 7.58 2.32
N ALA A 134 6.42 7.11 1.48
CA ALA A 134 7.80 6.85 1.90
C ALA A 134 8.49 8.08 2.48
N LYS A 135 8.19 9.28 2.01
CA LYS A 135 8.75 10.54 2.55
C LYS A 135 8.41 10.78 4.02
N ASN A 136 7.32 10.19 4.52
CA ASN A 136 6.92 10.32 5.93
C ASN A 136 7.75 9.43 6.87
N TYR A 137 8.37 8.37 6.34
CA TYR A 137 9.01 7.31 7.15
C TYR A 137 10.49 7.13 6.86
N GLU A 138 10.96 7.53 5.69
CA GLU A 138 12.28 7.20 5.19
C GLU A 138 13.07 8.44 4.76
N GLY A 139 14.39 8.33 4.77
CA GLY A 139 15.27 9.37 4.26
C GLY A 139 15.25 9.48 2.72
N GLU A 140 15.70 10.59 2.21
CA GLU A 140 15.68 10.94 0.77
C GLU A 140 16.32 9.88 -0.12
N GLU A 141 17.41 9.24 0.31
CA GLU A 141 18.09 8.18 -0.45
C GLU A 141 17.19 6.93 -0.60
N THR A 142 16.51 6.52 0.50
CA THR A 142 15.59 5.39 0.47
C THR A 142 14.36 5.70 -0.40
N VAL A 143 13.84 6.93 -0.33
CA VAL A 143 12.73 7.37 -1.19
C VAL A 143 13.11 7.28 -2.68
N LYS A 144 14.31 7.75 -3.06
CA LYS A 144 14.83 7.62 -4.44
C LYS A 144 15.00 6.17 -4.85
N PHE A 145 15.49 5.33 -3.94
CA PHE A 145 15.65 3.90 -4.13
C PHE A 145 14.31 3.21 -4.40
N ILE A 146 13.28 3.46 -3.59
CA ILE A 146 11.92 2.94 -3.78
C ILE A 146 11.37 3.34 -5.16
N ASN A 147 11.47 4.63 -5.50
CA ASN A 147 11.00 5.12 -6.80
C ASN A 147 11.72 4.44 -7.97
N GLY A 148 13.04 4.29 -7.87
CA GLY A 148 13.86 3.62 -8.89
C GLY A 148 13.48 2.15 -9.08
N ILE A 149 13.28 1.40 -8.00
CA ILE A 149 12.88 -0.01 -8.04
C ILE A 149 11.49 -0.16 -8.65
N LEU A 150 10.50 0.59 -8.17
CA LEU A 150 9.12 0.48 -8.68
C LEU A 150 9.04 0.86 -10.17
N GLY A 151 9.72 1.91 -10.59
CA GLY A 151 9.79 2.29 -11.99
C GLY A 151 10.49 1.24 -12.87
N SER A 152 11.59 0.66 -12.40
CA SER A 152 12.31 -0.40 -13.12
C SER A 152 11.50 -1.70 -13.20
N PHE A 153 10.77 -2.03 -12.13
CA PHE A 153 9.85 -3.16 -12.08
C PHE A 153 8.77 -3.06 -13.16
N VAL A 154 8.05 -1.94 -13.23
CA VAL A 154 6.98 -1.75 -14.23
C VAL A 154 7.54 -1.85 -15.66
N ARG A 155 8.69 -1.24 -15.93
CA ARG A 155 9.32 -1.29 -17.26
C ARG A 155 9.90 -2.66 -17.58
N GLY A 156 10.57 -3.29 -16.61
CA GLY A 156 11.25 -4.57 -16.80
C GLY A 156 10.31 -5.76 -16.94
N GLU A 157 9.17 -5.74 -16.26
CA GLU A 157 8.14 -6.77 -16.39
C GLU A 157 7.11 -6.44 -17.48
N HIS A 158 7.28 -5.33 -18.21
CA HIS A 158 6.37 -4.89 -19.27
C HIS A 158 4.91 -4.81 -18.81
N ILE A 159 4.68 -4.33 -17.59
CA ILE A 159 3.34 -4.26 -17.02
C ILE A 159 2.54 -3.17 -17.75
N PRO A 160 1.40 -3.50 -18.37
CA PRO A 160 0.58 -2.51 -19.05
C PRO A 160 0.01 -1.50 -18.05
N ASP A 161 -0.02 -0.23 -18.43
CA ASP A 161 -0.71 0.77 -17.63
C ASP A 161 -2.17 0.86 -18.08
N PRO A 162 -3.13 0.60 -17.17
CA PRO A 162 -4.56 0.69 -17.51
C PRO A 162 -4.99 2.11 -17.92
N ALA A 163 -4.20 3.14 -17.57
CA ALA A 163 -4.42 4.51 -18.00
C ALA A 163 -3.90 4.81 -19.42
N SER A 164 -3.12 3.89 -20.01
CA SER A 164 -2.64 4.07 -21.39
C SER A 164 -3.75 3.80 -22.39
N PRO A 165 -3.95 4.67 -23.40
CA PRO A 165 -4.93 4.41 -24.45
C PRO A 165 -4.55 3.12 -25.17
N VAL A 166 -5.52 2.22 -25.32
CA VAL A 166 -5.38 1.03 -26.15
C VAL A 166 -5.20 1.54 -27.60
N LEU A 167 -3.99 1.41 -28.13
CA LEU A 167 -3.76 1.60 -29.56
C LEU A 167 -4.49 0.44 -30.26
N THR A 168 -5.73 0.68 -30.69
CA THR A 168 -6.39 -0.20 -31.65
C THR A 168 -5.59 -0.10 -32.93
N GLU A 169 -4.81 -1.15 -33.21
CA GLU A 169 -4.30 -1.35 -34.56
C GLU A 169 -5.52 -1.65 -35.46
N GLU A 170 -6.01 -0.62 -36.12
CA GLU A 170 -6.90 -0.80 -37.27
C GLU A 170 -6.06 -1.41 -38.39
N THR A 171 -6.34 -2.66 -38.66
CA THR A 171 -5.94 -3.38 -39.90
C THR A 171 -6.81 -2.94 -41.09
#